data_212c0b29b88c108228658853299b3940
#
_entry.id   212c0b29b88c108228658853299b3940
#
_cell.length_a   1.000
_cell.length_b   1.000
_cell.length_c   1.000
_cell.angle_alpha   90.00
_cell.angle_beta   90.00
_cell.angle_gamma   90.00
#
_symmetry.space_group_name_H-M   'P 1'
#
loop_
_entity.id
_entity.type
_entity.pdbx_description
1 polymer ?
#
loop_
_entity_poly.entity_id
_entity_poly.type
_entity_poly.pdbx_seq_one_letter_code
_entity_poly.pdbx_strand_id
1 'polypeptide(L)'
;MKSKKVSKKEVKRLMKKKSALREAIGFVSETGLWAGAGTMVGIANYFYDFSMKPVKHDPSRDEEPDELPYTKGRIWMNTHPERRDWYERAEDGLRIHASFIPSTIEGGDHRYAICVHGYADTSESVGQFARVYHDLYGMNVVLPDLRGHGKSEGTYVGYGYHDRFELITWIDRILGIDPDAVIILHGISIGAATCMMATGEKLPSNIKACIEDAGFSTAIEEFAHVYSTLKQKPPISSDVLLPILRQIGKVRAGYDLNDAAPIEAVKRSVTPTLFIHGEADKFIPCSMMHKLFEAAACEKMCMVVPGADHVMSVVKDPEGYWAKVEMFLRNVDPDIVERRASET
;
A
#
# COMPACT_ATOMS: atom_id res chain seq x y z
N MET A 1 -11.51 -23.79 -18.62
CA MET A 1 -12.28 -22.93 -17.67
C MET A 1 -12.43 -21.54 -18.28
N LYS A 2 -13.64 -20.99 -18.36
CA LYS A 2 -13.87 -19.68 -19.01
C LYS A 2 -13.48 -18.57 -18.03
N SER A 3 -12.47 -17.76 -18.37
CA SER A 3 -12.12 -16.51 -17.67
C SER A 3 -13.39 -15.64 -17.59
N LYS A 4 -13.96 -15.49 -16.38
CA LYS A 4 -15.04 -14.54 -16.13
C LYS A 4 -14.45 -13.14 -16.19
N LYS A 5 -14.87 -12.32 -17.15
CA LYS A 5 -14.54 -10.90 -17.27
C LYS A 5 -14.89 -10.18 -15.99
N VAL A 6 -13.93 -9.42 -15.44
CA VAL A 6 -14.15 -8.46 -14.37
C VAL A 6 -15.38 -7.61 -14.69
N SER A 7 -16.32 -7.49 -13.76
CA SER A 7 -17.63 -6.91 -14.06
C SER A 7 -17.49 -5.40 -14.32
N LYS A 8 -18.29 -4.89 -15.29
CA LYS A 8 -18.41 -3.45 -15.56
C LYS A 8 -18.73 -2.60 -14.32
N LYS A 9 -19.22 -3.22 -13.25
CA LYS A 9 -19.56 -2.59 -11.98
C LYS A 9 -18.32 -2.27 -11.12
N GLU A 10 -17.30 -3.14 -11.15
CA GLU A 10 -16.01 -2.92 -10.46
C GLU A 10 -15.21 -1.80 -11.11
N VAL A 11 -15.12 -1.81 -12.44
CA VAL A 11 -14.52 -0.72 -13.21
C VAL A 11 -15.26 0.60 -12.95
N LYS A 12 -16.61 0.55 -12.89
CA LYS A 12 -17.43 1.72 -12.53
C LYS A 12 -17.16 2.27 -11.12
N ARG A 13 -16.78 1.44 -10.19
CA ARG A 13 -16.56 1.82 -8.78
C ARG A 13 -15.22 2.50 -8.54
N LEU A 14 -14.12 1.95 -9.08
CA LEU A 14 -12.83 2.65 -9.16
C LEU A 14 -12.99 3.98 -9.91
N MET A 15 -13.88 4.01 -10.94
CA MET A 15 -14.27 5.24 -11.62
C MET A 15 -15.15 6.16 -10.75
N LYS A 16 -15.91 5.65 -9.78
CA LYS A 16 -16.77 6.48 -8.90
C LYS A 16 -15.96 7.24 -7.85
N LYS A 17 -14.85 6.67 -7.32
CA LYS A 17 -13.84 7.43 -6.55
C LYS A 17 -13.21 8.55 -7.41
N LYS A 18 -12.99 8.30 -8.70
CA LYS A 18 -12.61 9.33 -9.68
C LYS A 18 -13.73 10.36 -9.93
N SER A 19 -15.02 9.99 -9.75
CA SER A 19 -16.15 10.91 -9.93
C SER A 19 -16.31 11.88 -8.77
N ALA A 20 -16.04 11.47 -7.53
CA ALA A 20 -16.08 12.37 -6.37
C ALA A 20 -15.01 13.48 -6.47
N LEU A 21 -13.80 13.14 -6.95
CA LEU A 21 -12.78 14.16 -7.29
C LEU A 21 -13.26 15.08 -8.41
N ARG A 22 -13.94 14.53 -9.42
CA ARG A 22 -14.49 15.30 -10.55
C ARG A 22 -15.63 16.24 -10.13
N GLU A 23 -16.54 15.75 -9.29
CA GLU A 23 -17.66 16.54 -8.76
C GLU A 23 -17.18 17.70 -7.89
N ALA A 24 -16.17 17.44 -7.05
CA ALA A 24 -15.61 18.46 -6.19
C ALA A 24 -14.84 19.53 -6.98
N ILE A 25 -14.12 19.16 -8.05
CA ILE A 25 -13.44 20.10 -8.95
C ILE A 25 -14.46 20.85 -9.81
N GLY A 26 -15.52 20.18 -10.27
CA GLY A 26 -16.65 20.80 -10.97
C GLY A 26 -17.33 21.86 -10.13
N PHE A 27 -17.61 21.57 -8.86
CA PHE A 27 -18.21 22.53 -7.92
C PHE A 27 -17.36 23.79 -7.73
N VAL A 28 -16.03 23.65 -7.64
CA VAL A 28 -15.12 24.81 -7.51
C VAL A 28 -15.07 25.63 -8.81
N SER A 29 -15.16 24.99 -10.00
CA SER A 29 -15.17 25.68 -11.28
C SER A 29 -16.49 26.44 -11.56
N GLU A 30 -17.62 25.93 -11.05
CA GLU A 30 -18.95 26.52 -11.25
C GLU A 30 -19.20 27.74 -10.34
N THR A 31 -18.53 27.85 -9.19
CA THR A 31 -18.77 28.92 -8.21
C THR A 31 -18.03 30.22 -8.49
N GLY A 32 -17.21 30.33 -9.54
CA GLY A 32 -16.56 31.57 -9.96
C GLY A 32 -15.56 32.19 -8.96
N LEU A 33 -15.11 31.42 -7.96
CA LEU A 33 -14.25 31.86 -6.84
C LEU A 33 -12.74 32.00 -7.19
N TRP A 34 -12.43 32.39 -8.42
CA TRP A 34 -11.08 32.38 -8.99
C TRP A 34 -10.39 33.75 -8.97
N ALA A 35 -10.39 34.48 -7.88
CA ALA A 35 -9.73 35.78 -7.80
C ALA A 35 -8.59 35.82 -6.77
N GLY A 36 -7.34 35.85 -7.24
CA GLY A 36 -6.16 36.22 -6.44
C GLY A 36 -5.40 35.06 -5.75
N ALA A 37 -4.29 35.40 -5.07
CA ALA A 37 -3.42 34.45 -4.36
C ALA A 37 -4.14 33.63 -3.28
N GLY A 38 -5.15 34.20 -2.61
CA GLY A 38 -5.98 33.50 -1.64
C GLY A 38 -6.76 32.32 -2.24
N THR A 39 -7.16 32.43 -3.51
CA THR A 39 -7.85 31.37 -4.23
C THR A 39 -6.92 30.21 -4.56
N MET A 40 -5.66 30.48 -4.94
CA MET A 40 -4.67 29.43 -5.23
C MET A 40 -4.38 28.59 -3.98
N VAL A 41 -4.22 29.26 -2.83
CA VAL A 41 -4.06 28.56 -1.54
C VAL A 41 -5.33 27.78 -1.16
N GLY A 42 -6.51 28.32 -1.44
CA GLY A 42 -7.80 27.62 -1.25
C GLY A 42 -7.90 26.34 -2.07
N ILE A 43 -7.54 26.40 -3.35
CA ILE A 43 -7.50 25.24 -4.23
C ILE A 43 -6.50 24.20 -3.73
N ALA A 44 -5.30 24.64 -3.38
CA ALA A 44 -4.26 23.74 -2.89
C ALA A 44 -4.65 23.09 -1.56
N ASN A 45 -5.29 23.82 -0.64
CA ASN A 45 -5.86 23.22 0.58
C ASN A 45 -6.95 22.20 0.28
N TYR A 46 -7.81 22.49 -0.69
CA TYR A 46 -8.82 21.52 -1.12
C TYR A 46 -8.17 20.22 -1.67
N PHE A 47 -7.14 20.34 -2.53
CA PHE A 47 -6.39 19.18 -3.02
C PHE A 47 -5.68 18.43 -1.90
N TYR A 48 -5.09 19.18 -0.95
CA TYR A 48 -4.50 18.57 0.23
C TYR A 48 -5.54 17.78 1.03
N ASP A 49 -6.67 18.40 1.34
CA ASP A 49 -7.74 17.73 2.07
C ASP A 49 -8.24 16.48 1.34
N PHE A 50 -8.42 16.60 0.04
CA PHE A 50 -8.85 15.48 -0.79
C PHE A 50 -7.86 14.32 -0.79
N SER A 51 -6.55 14.59 -0.87
CA SER A 51 -5.50 13.57 -0.98
C SER A 51 -5.02 13.08 0.38
N MET A 52 -4.95 13.95 1.38
CA MET A 52 -4.24 13.69 2.63
C MET A 52 -5.17 13.45 3.83
N LYS A 53 -6.45 13.84 3.77
CA LYS A 53 -7.36 13.51 4.87
C LYS A 53 -7.66 12.01 4.89
N PRO A 54 -7.70 11.42 6.09
CA PRO A 54 -8.12 10.03 6.27
C PRO A 54 -9.49 9.79 5.65
N VAL A 55 -9.61 8.74 4.88
CA VAL A 55 -10.88 8.31 4.30
C VAL A 55 -11.51 7.31 5.25
N LYS A 56 -12.73 7.59 5.72
CA LYS A 56 -13.50 6.63 6.50
C LYS A 56 -13.84 5.42 5.64
N HIS A 57 -13.99 4.27 6.29
CA HIS A 57 -14.47 3.04 5.66
C HIS A 57 -15.66 3.31 4.73
N ASP A 58 -15.57 2.80 3.51
CA ASP A 58 -16.65 2.90 2.53
C ASP A 58 -17.61 1.69 2.69
N PRO A 59 -18.82 1.89 3.25
CA PRO A 59 -19.76 0.78 3.48
C PRO A 59 -20.14 0.03 2.18
N SER A 60 -19.98 0.66 1.00
CA SER A 60 -20.27 -0.03 -0.27
C SER A 60 -19.33 -1.20 -0.57
N ARG A 61 -18.24 -1.34 0.19
CA ARG A 61 -17.35 -2.50 0.12
C ARG A 61 -17.96 -3.73 0.78
N ASP A 62 -18.90 -3.54 1.67
CA ASP A 62 -19.59 -4.63 2.36
C ASP A 62 -20.59 -5.34 1.43
N GLU A 63 -20.97 -4.69 0.32
CA GLU A 63 -21.88 -5.24 -0.70
C GLU A 63 -21.14 -5.94 -1.87
N GLU A 64 -19.81 -6.14 -1.77
CA GLU A 64 -19.04 -6.78 -2.84
C GLU A 64 -19.29 -8.28 -2.91
N PRO A 65 -19.27 -8.86 -4.15
CA PRO A 65 -19.45 -10.29 -4.31
C PRO A 65 -18.41 -11.10 -3.52
N ASP A 66 -18.84 -12.09 -2.76
CA ASP A 66 -18.00 -12.96 -1.92
C ASP A 66 -16.95 -13.76 -2.72
N GLU A 67 -17.12 -13.85 -4.04
CA GLU A 67 -16.25 -14.61 -4.93
C GLU A 67 -14.91 -13.94 -5.21
N LEU A 68 -14.78 -12.62 -4.96
CA LEU A 68 -13.57 -11.88 -5.26
C LEU A 68 -12.43 -12.23 -4.28
N PRO A 69 -11.18 -12.32 -4.75
CA PRO A 69 -10.05 -12.68 -3.88
C PRO A 69 -9.93 -11.79 -2.64
N TYR A 70 -10.06 -10.47 -2.78
CA TYR A 70 -9.97 -9.55 -1.66
C TYR A 70 -11.19 -9.63 -0.72
N THR A 71 -12.41 -9.91 -1.23
CA THR A 71 -13.57 -10.17 -0.37
C THR A 71 -13.38 -11.45 0.43
N LYS A 72 -12.90 -12.52 -0.21
CA LYS A 72 -12.57 -13.78 0.47
C LYS A 72 -11.48 -13.59 1.52
N GLY A 73 -10.46 -12.80 1.21
CA GLY A 73 -9.39 -12.46 2.16
C GLY A 73 -9.90 -11.68 3.37
N ARG A 74 -10.81 -10.70 3.14
CA ARG A 74 -11.46 -9.93 4.20
C ARG A 74 -12.33 -10.83 5.09
N ILE A 75 -13.16 -11.69 4.50
CA ILE A 75 -14.00 -12.64 5.25
C ILE A 75 -13.10 -13.56 6.08
N TRP A 76 -12.07 -14.17 5.45
CA TRP A 76 -11.12 -15.03 6.16
C TRP A 76 -10.51 -14.33 7.36
N MET A 77 -9.98 -13.13 7.18
CA MET A 77 -9.36 -12.37 8.26
C MET A 77 -10.34 -12.03 9.38
N ASN A 78 -11.59 -11.62 9.05
CA ASN A 78 -12.58 -11.19 10.03
C ASN A 78 -13.23 -12.35 10.78
N THR A 79 -13.22 -13.55 10.21
CA THR A 79 -13.77 -14.76 10.83
C THR A 79 -12.69 -15.67 11.42
N HIS A 80 -11.41 -15.32 11.28
CA HIS A 80 -10.32 -16.15 11.78
C HIS A 80 -10.32 -16.20 13.32
N PRO A 81 -10.41 -17.40 13.95
CA PRO A 81 -10.62 -17.54 15.40
C PRO A 81 -9.42 -17.02 16.22
N GLU A 82 -8.19 -17.12 15.69
CA GLU A 82 -6.97 -16.72 16.36
C GLU A 82 -6.56 -15.27 16.09
N ARG A 83 -7.36 -14.50 15.34
CA ARG A 83 -7.08 -13.09 15.09
C ARG A 83 -7.01 -12.31 16.39
N ARG A 84 -5.93 -11.51 16.53
CA ARG A 84 -5.66 -10.64 17.68
C ARG A 84 -5.43 -9.22 17.19
N ASP A 85 -5.95 -8.25 17.92
CA ASP A 85 -5.65 -6.84 17.68
C ASP A 85 -4.38 -6.46 18.46
N TRP A 86 -3.37 -5.98 17.74
CA TRP A 86 -2.17 -5.40 18.32
C TRP A 86 -2.25 -3.88 18.31
N TYR A 87 -1.73 -3.25 19.34
CA TYR A 87 -1.63 -1.80 19.44
C TYR A 87 -0.24 -1.41 19.90
N GLU A 88 0.33 -0.41 19.24
CA GLU A 88 1.60 0.22 19.61
C GLU A 88 1.46 1.75 19.57
N ARG A 89 2.53 2.44 19.93
CA ARG A 89 2.62 3.88 19.79
C ARG A 89 3.69 4.24 18.76
N ALA A 90 3.31 5.07 17.81
CA ALA A 90 4.23 5.71 16.89
C ALA A 90 5.14 6.71 17.63
N GLU A 91 6.25 7.13 17.03
CA GLU A 91 7.20 8.09 17.63
C GLU A 91 6.53 9.42 18.05
N ASP A 92 5.51 9.86 17.34
CA ASP A 92 4.72 11.06 17.65
C ASP A 92 3.59 10.81 18.66
N GLY A 93 3.52 9.61 19.24
CA GLY A 93 2.60 9.21 20.29
C GLY A 93 1.23 8.72 19.81
N LEU A 94 0.94 8.73 18.51
CA LEU A 94 -0.29 8.16 17.96
C LEU A 94 -0.39 6.67 18.27
N ARG A 95 -1.60 6.22 18.63
CA ARG A 95 -1.89 4.80 18.77
C ARG A 95 -2.10 4.19 17.39
N ILE A 96 -1.25 3.24 17.04
CA ILE A 96 -1.33 2.47 15.80
C ILE A 96 -1.83 1.06 16.07
N HIS A 97 -2.47 0.46 15.07
CA HIS A 97 -3.11 -0.84 15.15
C HIS A 97 -2.58 -1.78 14.06
N ALA A 98 -2.50 -3.06 14.39
CA ALA A 98 -2.34 -4.16 13.43
C ALA A 98 -3.20 -5.35 13.82
N SER A 99 -3.73 -6.06 12.83
CA SER A 99 -4.28 -7.40 13.04
C SER A 99 -3.15 -8.42 12.98
N PHE A 100 -3.09 -9.31 13.95
CA PHE A 100 -2.15 -10.41 14.01
C PHE A 100 -2.88 -11.74 13.97
N ILE A 101 -2.43 -12.67 13.13
CA ILE A 101 -2.91 -14.04 13.08
C ILE A 101 -1.68 -14.94 13.19
N PRO A 102 -1.56 -15.74 14.26
CA PRO A 102 -0.42 -16.61 14.47
C PRO A 102 -0.43 -17.79 13.50
N SER A 103 0.75 -18.36 13.24
CA SER A 103 0.92 -19.62 12.53
C SER A 103 0.10 -20.74 13.19
N THR A 104 -0.40 -21.66 12.37
CA THR A 104 -1.09 -22.89 12.85
C THR A 104 -0.13 -24.06 13.03
N ILE A 105 1.18 -23.86 12.81
CA ILE A 105 2.18 -24.91 12.98
C ILE A 105 2.39 -25.18 14.47
N GLU A 106 2.34 -26.44 14.87
CA GLU A 106 2.58 -26.85 16.24
C GLU A 106 4.01 -26.46 16.67
N GLY A 107 4.13 -25.81 17.83
CA GLY A 107 5.42 -25.26 18.32
C GLY A 107 5.73 -23.87 17.77
N GLY A 108 4.89 -23.31 16.88
CA GLY A 108 5.07 -22.00 16.30
C GLY A 108 5.91 -22.00 15.02
N ASP A 109 6.01 -20.86 14.38
CA ASP A 109 6.85 -20.61 13.21
C ASP A 109 7.55 -19.24 13.38
N HIS A 110 8.84 -19.18 13.07
CA HIS A 110 9.63 -17.95 13.12
C HIS A 110 9.45 -17.06 11.87
N ARG A 111 8.64 -17.50 10.89
CA ARG A 111 8.40 -16.72 9.66
C ARG A 111 7.18 -15.83 9.80
N TYR A 112 7.34 -14.59 9.40
CA TYR A 112 6.32 -13.56 9.46
C TYR A 112 6.16 -12.88 8.11
N ALA A 113 4.91 -12.66 7.69
CA ALA A 113 4.58 -11.78 6.57
C ALA A 113 3.85 -10.54 7.08
N ILE A 114 4.41 -9.36 6.85
CA ILE A 114 3.73 -8.09 7.13
C ILE A 114 3.07 -7.62 5.83
N CYS A 115 1.73 -7.62 5.78
CA CYS A 115 0.96 -7.21 4.61
C CYS A 115 0.39 -5.80 4.80
N VAL A 116 0.79 -4.84 3.94
CA VAL A 116 0.50 -3.41 4.10
C VAL A 116 -0.46 -2.93 3.01
N HIS A 117 -1.60 -2.37 3.42
CA HIS A 117 -2.70 -1.97 2.56
C HIS A 117 -2.47 -0.66 1.78
N GLY A 118 -3.34 -0.38 0.80
CA GLY A 118 -3.33 0.81 -0.03
C GLY A 118 -4.14 1.99 0.53
N TYR A 119 -4.20 3.08 -0.26
CA TYR A 119 -4.96 4.30 0.07
C TYR A 119 -6.46 4.02 0.26
N ALA A 120 -7.05 4.66 1.28
CA ALA A 120 -8.47 4.56 1.61
C ALA A 120 -8.94 3.11 1.86
N ASP A 121 -8.02 2.29 2.37
CA ASP A 121 -8.21 0.88 2.71
C ASP A 121 -7.91 0.62 4.19
N THR A 122 -7.95 -0.61 4.61
CA THR A 122 -7.61 -1.06 5.96
C THR A 122 -6.85 -2.38 5.87
N SER A 123 -6.33 -2.86 6.98
CA SER A 123 -5.72 -4.19 7.12
C SER A 123 -6.56 -5.30 6.47
N GLU A 124 -7.89 -5.16 6.43
CA GLU A 124 -8.79 -6.17 5.86
C GLU A 124 -8.59 -6.39 4.35
N SER A 125 -8.19 -5.37 3.60
CA SER A 125 -8.05 -5.45 2.14
C SER A 125 -6.86 -6.29 1.69
N VAL A 126 -5.88 -6.47 2.55
CA VAL A 126 -4.69 -7.30 2.29
C VAL A 126 -4.82 -8.71 2.86
N GLY A 127 -5.97 -9.06 3.43
CA GLY A 127 -6.26 -10.41 3.90
C GLY A 127 -6.10 -11.48 2.85
N GLN A 128 -6.30 -11.17 1.56
CA GLN A 128 -6.06 -12.11 0.46
C GLN A 128 -4.59 -12.54 0.35
N PHE A 129 -3.64 -11.63 0.60
CA PHE A 129 -2.21 -11.93 0.59
C PHE A 129 -1.81 -12.65 1.87
N ALA A 130 -2.25 -12.13 3.02
CA ALA A 130 -2.01 -12.72 4.32
C ALA A 130 -2.49 -14.17 4.40
N ARG A 131 -3.67 -14.46 3.82
CA ARG A 131 -4.21 -15.82 3.75
C ARG A 131 -3.28 -16.79 3.04
N VAL A 132 -2.66 -16.39 1.93
CA VAL A 132 -1.73 -17.28 1.22
C VAL A 132 -0.48 -17.54 2.04
N TYR A 133 0.09 -16.52 2.67
CA TYR A 133 1.23 -16.69 3.55
C TYR A 133 0.91 -17.59 4.76
N HIS A 134 -0.26 -17.42 5.33
CA HIS A 134 -0.70 -18.19 6.47
C HIS A 134 -1.09 -19.64 6.08
N ASP A 135 -2.06 -19.80 5.15
CA ASP A 135 -2.65 -21.12 4.85
C ASP A 135 -1.71 -22.01 4.02
N LEU A 136 -0.88 -21.43 3.12
CA LEU A 136 -0.03 -22.19 2.22
C LEU A 136 1.38 -22.41 2.77
N TYR A 137 1.95 -21.37 3.43
CA TYR A 137 3.33 -21.41 3.93
C TYR A 137 3.42 -21.56 5.46
N GLY A 138 2.29 -21.48 6.18
CA GLY A 138 2.24 -21.63 7.62
C GLY A 138 2.85 -20.46 8.41
N MET A 139 2.93 -19.27 7.80
CA MET A 139 3.55 -18.09 8.44
C MET A 139 2.62 -17.42 9.44
N ASN A 140 3.21 -16.75 10.42
CA ASN A 140 2.54 -15.69 11.16
C ASN A 140 2.26 -14.51 10.23
N VAL A 141 1.11 -13.85 10.35
CA VAL A 141 0.78 -12.68 9.51
C VAL A 141 0.42 -11.47 10.36
N VAL A 142 0.96 -10.32 9.98
CA VAL A 142 0.70 -9.03 10.62
C VAL A 142 0.19 -8.07 9.55
N LEU A 143 -0.97 -7.47 9.81
CA LEU A 143 -1.65 -6.59 8.87
C LEU A 143 -1.87 -5.23 9.56
N PRO A 144 -0.94 -4.26 9.41
CA PRO A 144 -1.09 -2.94 9.98
C PRO A 144 -2.22 -2.15 9.32
N ASP A 145 -2.93 -1.36 10.10
CA ASP A 145 -3.66 -0.20 9.59
C ASP A 145 -2.69 0.99 9.53
N LEU A 146 -2.48 1.55 8.34
CA LEU A 146 -1.64 2.73 8.16
C LEU A 146 -2.22 3.94 8.90
N ARG A 147 -1.39 4.94 9.16
CA ARG A 147 -1.77 6.22 9.77
C ARG A 147 -3.06 6.78 9.17
N GLY A 148 -4.04 7.12 10.02
CA GLY A 148 -5.33 7.66 9.62
C GLY A 148 -6.29 6.65 8.95
N HIS A 149 -5.96 5.36 8.97
CA HIS A 149 -6.80 4.30 8.42
C HIS A 149 -7.22 3.30 9.51
N GLY A 150 -8.30 2.59 9.25
CA GLY A 150 -8.80 1.52 10.11
C GLY A 150 -8.91 1.94 11.57
N LYS A 151 -8.25 1.20 12.47
CA LYS A 151 -8.21 1.46 13.92
C LYS A 151 -7.00 2.28 14.35
N SER A 152 -6.09 2.64 13.44
CA SER A 152 -4.97 3.53 13.70
C SER A 152 -5.42 4.99 13.80
N GLU A 153 -4.85 5.72 14.76
CA GLU A 153 -5.06 7.16 14.89
C GLU A 153 -4.31 7.90 13.76
N GLY A 154 -4.65 9.16 13.57
CA GLY A 154 -4.01 10.05 12.60
C GLY A 154 -5.00 10.98 11.94
N THR A 155 -4.54 12.17 11.57
CA THR A 155 -5.33 13.23 10.94
C THR A 155 -4.98 13.46 9.47
N TYR A 156 -4.02 12.69 8.96
CA TYR A 156 -3.56 12.73 7.56
C TYR A 156 -3.03 11.36 7.11
N VAL A 157 -3.00 11.16 5.80
CA VAL A 157 -2.39 9.99 5.14
C VAL A 157 -0.92 10.26 4.90
N GLY A 158 -0.02 9.39 5.36
CA GLY A 158 1.41 9.64 5.39
C GLY A 158 2.15 9.41 4.07
N TYR A 159 1.52 8.76 3.07
CA TYR A 159 2.15 8.40 1.79
C TYR A 159 3.50 7.67 1.93
N GLY A 160 3.62 6.86 2.98
CA GLY A 160 4.82 6.10 3.31
C GLY A 160 5.84 6.87 4.14
N TYR A 161 5.75 8.21 4.26
CA TYR A 161 6.77 9.00 4.95
C TYR A 161 6.85 8.68 6.45
N HIS A 162 5.79 8.90 7.21
CA HIS A 162 5.74 8.50 8.63
C HIS A 162 5.40 7.01 8.76
N ASP A 163 4.57 6.48 7.86
CA ASP A 163 4.13 5.09 7.89
C ASP A 163 5.30 4.10 7.90
N ARG A 164 6.47 4.46 7.29
CA ARG A 164 7.66 3.59 7.34
C ARG A 164 8.21 3.38 8.75
N PHE A 165 8.15 4.39 9.61
CA PHE A 165 8.58 4.27 11.00
C PHE A 165 7.58 3.47 11.84
N GLU A 166 6.30 3.58 11.51
CA GLU A 166 5.25 2.75 12.10
C GLU A 166 5.40 1.28 11.67
N LEU A 167 5.79 1.04 10.42
CA LEU A 167 6.13 -0.32 9.96
C LEU A 167 7.35 -0.87 10.70
N ILE A 168 8.37 -0.05 10.96
CA ILE A 168 9.54 -0.42 11.77
C ILE A 168 9.10 -0.73 13.22
N THR A 169 8.18 0.03 13.79
CA THR A 169 7.62 -0.28 15.13
C THR A 169 6.99 -1.68 15.18
N TRP A 170 6.30 -2.10 14.11
CA TRP A 170 5.76 -3.48 14.03
C TRP A 170 6.86 -4.53 13.88
N ILE A 171 7.92 -4.23 13.13
CA ILE A 171 9.11 -5.10 13.05
C ILE A 171 9.75 -5.26 14.43
N ASP A 172 9.95 -4.16 15.14
CA ASP A 172 10.55 -4.18 16.49
C ASP A 172 9.67 -4.96 17.48
N ARG A 173 8.34 -4.84 17.37
CA ARG A 173 7.41 -5.65 18.17
C ARG A 173 7.57 -7.14 17.90
N ILE A 174 7.66 -7.54 16.63
CA ILE A 174 7.87 -8.94 16.25
C ILE A 174 9.20 -9.43 16.85
N LEU A 175 10.29 -8.69 16.67
CA LEU A 175 11.60 -9.06 17.17
C LEU A 175 11.68 -9.05 18.72
N GLY A 176 10.83 -8.27 19.37
CA GLY A 176 10.70 -8.28 20.83
C GLY A 176 10.08 -9.57 21.39
N ILE A 177 9.27 -10.27 20.60
CA ILE A 177 8.64 -11.54 20.99
C ILE A 177 9.33 -12.76 20.36
N ASP A 178 9.98 -12.55 19.21
CA ASP A 178 10.68 -13.58 18.44
C ASP A 178 11.96 -13.00 17.82
N PRO A 179 13.09 -13.02 18.54
CA PRO A 179 14.36 -12.47 18.04
C PRO A 179 14.91 -13.18 16.79
N ASP A 180 14.50 -14.43 16.55
CA ASP A 180 14.91 -15.24 15.41
C ASP A 180 13.95 -15.11 14.21
N ALA A 181 13.00 -14.19 14.28
CA ALA A 181 12.00 -14.00 13.22
C ALA A 181 12.64 -13.76 11.86
N VAL A 182 12.08 -14.43 10.85
CA VAL A 182 12.32 -14.23 9.40
C VAL A 182 11.14 -13.45 8.85
N ILE A 183 11.35 -12.19 8.47
CA ILE A 183 10.26 -11.27 8.12
C ILE A 183 10.30 -10.93 6.64
N ILE A 184 9.15 -11.04 5.98
CA ILE A 184 8.91 -10.52 4.64
C ILE A 184 7.91 -9.37 4.69
N LEU A 185 8.12 -8.36 3.85
CA LEU A 185 7.23 -7.22 3.69
C LEU A 185 6.47 -7.38 2.37
N HIS A 186 5.15 -7.23 2.38
CA HIS A 186 4.34 -7.24 1.18
C HIS A 186 3.37 -6.07 1.20
N GLY A 187 3.62 -5.06 0.37
CA GLY A 187 2.80 -3.84 0.32
C GLY A 187 2.13 -3.66 -1.02
N ILE A 188 0.95 -3.03 -1.01
CA ILE A 188 0.22 -2.64 -2.22
C ILE A 188 0.03 -1.12 -2.27
N SER A 189 0.26 -0.47 -3.43
CA SER A 189 0.02 0.97 -3.62
C SER A 189 0.81 1.81 -2.59
N ILE A 190 0.15 2.62 -1.74
CA ILE A 190 0.80 3.32 -0.61
C ILE A 190 1.52 2.35 0.32
N GLY A 191 0.97 1.16 0.56
CA GLY A 191 1.63 0.13 1.35
C GLY A 191 2.94 -0.34 0.73
N ALA A 192 3.00 -0.46 -0.61
CA ALA A 192 4.23 -0.75 -1.34
C ALA A 192 5.27 0.36 -1.17
N ALA A 193 4.83 1.61 -1.29
CA ALA A 193 5.68 2.78 -1.02
C ALA A 193 6.20 2.79 0.42
N THR A 194 5.36 2.43 1.39
CA THR A 194 5.72 2.31 2.81
C THR A 194 6.79 1.25 3.01
N CYS A 195 6.60 0.06 2.44
CA CYS A 195 7.58 -1.04 2.50
C CYS A 195 8.93 -0.62 1.89
N MET A 196 8.92 -0.08 0.67
CA MET A 196 10.14 0.40 0.01
C MET A 196 10.85 1.48 0.83
N MET A 197 10.12 2.43 1.41
CA MET A 197 10.71 3.48 2.24
C MET A 197 11.28 2.92 3.54
N ALA A 198 10.63 1.93 4.15
CA ALA A 198 11.17 1.26 5.33
C ALA A 198 12.47 0.51 5.01
N THR A 199 12.56 -0.18 3.86
CA THR A 199 13.81 -0.88 3.48
C THR A 199 14.96 0.06 3.15
N GLY A 200 14.69 1.34 2.92
CA GLY A 200 15.73 2.38 2.78
C GLY A 200 16.30 2.87 4.12
N GLU A 201 15.69 2.48 5.25
CA GLU A 201 16.20 2.74 6.60
C GLU A 201 17.13 1.60 7.04
N LYS A 202 17.79 1.78 8.17
CA LYS A 202 18.68 0.73 8.72
C LYS A 202 17.82 -0.35 9.39
N LEU A 203 17.48 -1.39 8.66
CA LEU A 203 16.71 -2.52 9.17
C LEU A 203 17.62 -3.66 9.68
N PRO A 204 17.13 -4.48 10.62
CA PRO A 204 17.80 -5.71 11.06
C PRO A 204 17.82 -6.76 9.93
N SER A 205 18.79 -7.66 9.96
CA SER A 205 18.96 -8.74 8.95
C SER A 205 17.84 -9.77 8.93
N ASN A 206 16.92 -9.67 9.86
CA ASN A 206 15.67 -10.43 9.95
C ASN A 206 14.72 -10.13 8.78
N ILE A 207 14.83 -8.93 8.16
CA ILE A 207 14.02 -8.55 7.00
C ILE A 207 14.68 -9.15 5.76
N LYS A 208 14.09 -10.22 5.23
CA LYS A 208 14.67 -11.00 4.13
C LYS A 208 14.24 -10.54 2.76
N ALA A 209 13.02 -10.08 2.61
CA ALA A 209 12.47 -9.72 1.31
C ALA A 209 11.41 -8.62 1.41
N CYS A 210 11.27 -7.86 0.33
CA CYS A 210 10.19 -6.91 0.11
C CYS A 210 9.48 -7.26 -1.21
N ILE A 211 8.15 -7.34 -1.17
CA ILE A 211 7.29 -7.40 -2.36
C ILE A 211 6.53 -6.08 -2.42
N GLU A 212 6.76 -5.32 -3.47
CA GLU A 212 6.00 -4.12 -3.77
C GLU A 212 5.08 -4.36 -4.96
N ASP A 213 3.80 -4.09 -4.83
CA ASP A 213 2.81 -4.19 -5.90
C ASP A 213 2.14 -2.83 -6.13
N ALA A 214 2.33 -2.28 -7.32
CA ALA A 214 1.76 -1.02 -7.77
C ALA A 214 2.16 0.21 -6.92
N GLY A 215 3.40 0.27 -6.43
CA GLY A 215 3.96 1.43 -5.74
C GLY A 215 4.32 2.58 -6.68
N PHE A 216 4.45 3.79 -6.13
CA PHE A 216 4.83 5.00 -6.87
C PHE A 216 6.31 5.37 -6.62
N SER A 217 6.90 6.13 -7.54
CA SER A 217 8.29 6.61 -7.43
C SER A 217 8.44 7.71 -6.37
N THR A 218 7.57 8.73 -6.41
CA THR A 218 7.43 9.78 -5.40
C THR A 218 5.97 10.23 -5.29
N ALA A 219 5.53 10.65 -4.11
CA ALA A 219 4.17 11.17 -3.92
C ALA A 219 3.89 12.39 -4.82
N ILE A 220 4.88 13.25 -5.03
CA ILE A 220 4.74 14.45 -5.90
C ILE A 220 4.57 14.05 -7.36
N GLU A 221 5.29 13.04 -7.85
CA GLU A 221 5.12 12.56 -9.23
C GLU A 221 3.73 11.94 -9.40
N GLU A 222 3.25 11.18 -8.42
CA GLU A 222 1.88 10.63 -8.43
C GLU A 222 0.84 11.74 -8.41
N PHE A 223 0.97 12.77 -7.57
CA PHE A 223 0.06 13.91 -7.56
C PHE A 223 0.06 14.67 -8.90
N ALA A 224 1.24 14.86 -9.51
CA ALA A 224 1.35 15.46 -10.84
C ALA A 224 0.64 14.62 -11.90
N HIS A 225 0.81 13.29 -11.86
CA HIS A 225 0.12 12.38 -12.76
C HIS A 225 -1.39 12.44 -12.58
N VAL A 226 -1.89 12.29 -11.35
CA VAL A 226 -3.33 12.39 -11.05
C VAL A 226 -3.89 13.73 -11.52
N TYR A 227 -3.19 14.84 -11.24
CA TYR A 227 -3.58 16.15 -11.74
C TYR A 227 -3.65 16.19 -13.27
N SER A 228 -2.68 15.59 -13.98
CA SER A 228 -2.64 15.56 -15.44
C SER A 228 -3.82 14.83 -16.07
N THR A 229 -4.39 13.84 -15.36
CA THR A 229 -5.50 13.01 -15.83
C THR A 229 -6.88 13.60 -15.54
N LEU A 230 -6.95 14.70 -14.78
CA LEU A 230 -8.23 15.37 -14.49
C LEU A 230 -8.89 15.86 -15.76
N LYS A 231 -10.17 15.52 -15.97
CA LYS A 231 -10.96 15.98 -17.13
C LYS A 231 -11.24 17.48 -17.08
N GLN A 232 -11.48 18.00 -15.87
CA GLN A 232 -11.67 19.42 -15.60
C GLN A 232 -10.55 19.86 -14.66
N LYS A 233 -9.59 20.59 -15.21
CA LYS A 233 -8.46 21.13 -14.43
C LYS A 233 -8.86 22.47 -13.86
N PRO A 234 -8.54 22.74 -12.57
CA PRO A 234 -8.63 24.10 -12.05
C PRO A 234 -7.70 25.03 -12.86
N PRO A 235 -7.99 26.34 -12.96
CA PRO A 235 -7.18 27.29 -13.71
C PRO A 235 -5.87 27.65 -12.99
N ILE A 236 -5.14 26.64 -12.54
CA ILE A 236 -3.84 26.70 -11.94
C ILE A 236 -2.98 25.59 -12.54
N SER A 237 -1.75 25.86 -12.95
CA SER A 237 -0.88 24.80 -13.46
C SER A 237 -0.34 23.93 -12.33
N SER A 238 0.05 22.68 -12.64
CA SER A 238 0.72 21.77 -11.70
C SER A 238 1.97 22.41 -11.10
N ASP A 239 2.72 23.18 -11.91
CA ASP A 239 3.97 23.83 -11.48
C ASP A 239 3.76 24.91 -10.42
N VAL A 240 2.55 25.43 -10.28
CA VAL A 240 2.15 26.36 -9.22
C VAL A 240 1.48 25.61 -8.07
N LEU A 241 0.62 24.64 -8.37
CA LEU A 241 -0.14 23.87 -7.37
C LEU A 241 0.77 23.03 -6.48
N LEU A 242 1.68 22.24 -7.07
CA LEU A 242 2.50 21.29 -6.32
C LEU A 242 3.44 21.95 -5.29
N PRO A 243 4.13 23.07 -5.60
CA PRO A 243 4.90 23.80 -4.59
C PRO A 243 4.03 24.28 -3.40
N ILE A 244 2.80 24.74 -3.66
CA ILE A 244 1.89 25.17 -2.59
C ILE A 244 1.45 23.96 -1.75
N LEU A 245 1.11 22.83 -2.38
CA LEU A 245 0.76 21.58 -1.69
C LEU A 245 1.90 21.13 -0.76
N ARG A 246 3.15 21.20 -1.23
CA ARG A 246 4.31 20.87 -0.40
C ARG A 246 4.41 21.73 0.85
N GLN A 247 4.17 23.06 0.73
CA GLN A 247 4.17 23.95 1.90
C GLN A 247 3.03 23.63 2.86
N ILE A 248 1.85 23.32 2.33
CA ILE A 248 0.71 22.89 3.16
C ILE A 248 1.05 21.57 3.87
N GLY A 249 1.69 20.61 3.18
CA GLY A 249 2.16 19.36 3.77
C GLY A 249 3.11 19.58 4.94
N LYS A 250 4.11 20.48 4.78
CA LYS A 250 5.04 20.83 5.87
C LYS A 250 4.33 21.40 7.11
N VAL A 251 3.31 22.21 6.90
CA VAL A 251 2.57 22.83 8.01
C VAL A 251 1.60 21.86 8.67
N ARG A 252 0.91 21.02 7.89
CA ARG A 252 -0.23 20.24 8.39
C ARG A 252 0.13 18.77 8.68
N ALA A 253 1.06 18.18 7.92
CA ALA A 253 1.53 16.81 8.11
C ALA A 253 2.96 16.73 8.70
N GLY A 254 3.65 17.88 8.84
CA GLY A 254 4.97 17.95 9.46
C GLY A 254 6.12 17.51 8.56
N TYR A 255 5.89 17.23 7.25
CA TYR A 255 6.93 16.84 6.31
C TYR A 255 6.72 17.44 4.92
N ASP A 256 7.78 17.51 4.13
CA ASP A 256 7.68 17.87 2.70
C ASP A 256 7.20 16.66 1.90
N LEU A 257 6.16 16.82 1.09
CA LEU A 257 5.64 15.75 0.23
C LEU A 257 6.69 15.18 -0.76
N ASN A 258 7.76 15.93 -1.04
CA ASN A 258 8.91 15.43 -1.78
C ASN A 258 9.67 14.33 -1.03
N ASP A 259 9.59 14.31 0.30
CA ASP A 259 10.32 13.34 1.13
C ASP A 259 9.59 11.98 1.16
N ALA A 260 8.32 11.95 0.74
CA ALA A 260 7.62 10.71 0.42
C ALA A 260 8.09 10.17 -0.94
N ALA A 261 9.32 9.66 -0.96
CA ALA A 261 10.08 9.30 -2.15
C ALA A 261 10.67 7.88 -2.07
N PRO A 262 9.86 6.83 -2.34
CA PRO A 262 10.34 5.46 -2.44
C PRO A 262 11.58 5.29 -3.32
N ILE A 263 11.68 6.07 -4.40
CA ILE A 263 12.84 6.01 -5.32
C ILE A 263 14.16 6.34 -4.64
N GLU A 264 14.16 7.24 -3.64
CA GLU A 264 15.39 7.55 -2.89
C GLU A 264 15.67 6.47 -1.83
N ALA A 265 14.65 5.78 -1.35
CA ALA A 265 14.82 4.68 -0.41
C ALA A 265 15.39 3.43 -1.08
N VAL A 266 14.89 3.03 -2.25
CA VAL A 266 15.37 1.83 -2.96
C VAL A 266 16.83 1.97 -3.43
N LYS A 267 17.35 3.18 -3.62
CA LYS A 267 18.78 3.44 -3.90
C LYS A 267 19.69 3.05 -2.74
N ARG A 268 19.17 3.01 -1.52
CA ARG A 268 19.92 2.71 -0.30
C ARG A 268 19.58 1.34 0.28
N SER A 269 18.43 0.79 -0.13
CA SER A 269 17.97 -0.52 0.35
C SER A 269 18.93 -1.63 -0.07
N VAL A 270 19.23 -2.51 0.87
CA VAL A 270 19.94 -3.78 0.62
C VAL A 270 19.00 -4.98 0.66
N THR A 271 17.74 -4.77 1.02
CA THR A 271 16.71 -5.82 1.11
C THR A 271 16.31 -6.27 -0.30
N PRO A 272 16.45 -7.56 -0.65
CA PRO A 272 15.95 -8.07 -1.92
C PRO A 272 14.51 -7.68 -2.18
N THR A 273 14.21 -7.18 -3.38
CA THR A 273 12.89 -6.61 -3.68
C THR A 273 12.31 -7.16 -4.99
N LEU A 274 11.06 -7.63 -4.93
CA LEU A 274 10.24 -7.97 -6.09
C LEU A 274 9.30 -6.80 -6.41
N PHE A 275 9.41 -6.28 -7.63
CA PHE A 275 8.60 -5.19 -8.15
C PHE A 275 7.49 -5.76 -9.04
N ILE A 276 6.22 -5.56 -8.68
CA ILE A 276 5.06 -6.04 -9.44
C ILE A 276 4.21 -4.85 -9.87
N HIS A 277 3.72 -4.84 -11.12
CA HIS A 277 2.85 -3.77 -11.59
C HIS A 277 1.89 -4.24 -12.68
N GLY A 278 0.70 -3.68 -12.73
CA GLY A 278 -0.24 -3.85 -13.81
C GLY A 278 0.13 -2.95 -15.02
N GLU A 279 0.24 -3.53 -16.22
CA GLU A 279 0.58 -2.79 -17.44
C GLU A 279 -0.43 -1.68 -17.75
N ALA A 280 -1.72 -1.93 -17.48
CA ALA A 280 -2.81 -1.00 -17.78
C ALA A 280 -3.16 -0.06 -16.62
N ASP A 281 -2.31 0.02 -15.59
CA ASP A 281 -2.51 0.90 -14.43
C ASP A 281 -2.50 2.37 -14.88
N LYS A 282 -3.67 3.02 -14.71
CA LYS A 282 -3.87 4.43 -15.04
C LYS A 282 -3.82 5.34 -13.84
N PHE A 283 -3.81 4.76 -12.65
CA PHE A 283 -3.74 5.51 -11.40
C PHE A 283 -2.28 5.76 -11.00
N ILE A 284 -1.48 4.71 -10.90
CA ILE A 284 -0.03 4.79 -10.79
C ILE A 284 0.55 4.17 -12.07
N PRO A 285 1.18 4.96 -12.97
CA PRO A 285 1.69 4.42 -14.22
C PRO A 285 2.78 3.36 -14.01
N CYS A 286 2.73 2.27 -14.76
CA CYS A 286 3.74 1.20 -14.73
C CYS A 286 5.18 1.73 -14.96
N SER A 287 5.33 2.88 -15.63
CA SER A 287 6.63 3.56 -15.80
C SER A 287 7.27 3.98 -14.48
N MET A 288 6.49 4.19 -13.41
CA MET A 288 7.05 4.47 -12.08
C MET A 288 7.72 3.24 -11.48
N MET A 289 7.15 2.05 -11.65
CA MET A 289 7.79 0.79 -11.25
C MET A 289 9.11 0.58 -12.00
N HIS A 290 9.17 0.86 -13.31
CA HIS A 290 10.43 0.75 -14.06
C HIS A 290 11.51 1.68 -13.51
N LYS A 291 11.16 2.94 -13.15
CA LYS A 291 12.10 3.87 -12.50
C LYS A 291 12.60 3.33 -11.16
N LEU A 292 11.70 2.79 -10.34
CA LEU A 292 12.03 2.18 -9.05
C LEU A 292 12.97 0.99 -9.24
N PHE A 293 12.62 0.09 -10.17
CA PHE A 293 13.43 -1.07 -10.49
C PHE A 293 14.82 -0.70 -10.95
N GLU A 294 14.95 0.26 -11.87
CA GLU A 294 16.25 0.74 -12.34
C GLU A 294 17.09 1.34 -11.21
N ALA A 295 16.47 2.14 -10.33
CA ALA A 295 17.13 2.83 -9.24
C ALA A 295 17.55 1.93 -8.06
N ALA A 296 16.87 0.79 -7.88
CA ALA A 296 17.10 -0.10 -6.74
C ALA A 296 18.51 -0.69 -6.74
N ALA A 297 19.19 -0.61 -5.58
CA ALA A 297 20.56 -1.09 -5.40
C ALA A 297 20.64 -2.57 -4.95
N CYS A 298 19.54 -3.11 -4.41
CA CYS A 298 19.46 -4.49 -3.91
C CYS A 298 19.33 -5.53 -5.03
N GLU A 299 19.40 -6.81 -4.67
CA GLU A 299 18.91 -7.89 -5.52
C GLU A 299 17.43 -7.68 -5.85
N LYS A 300 17.08 -7.83 -7.12
CA LYS A 300 15.75 -7.43 -7.58
C LYS A 300 15.22 -8.29 -8.71
N MET A 301 13.90 -8.47 -8.70
CA MET A 301 13.14 -9.06 -9.78
C MET A 301 11.94 -8.18 -10.10
N CYS A 302 11.38 -8.30 -11.30
CA CYS A 302 10.13 -7.60 -11.63
C CYS A 302 9.13 -8.52 -12.33
N MET A 303 7.87 -8.11 -12.27
CA MET A 303 6.74 -8.71 -12.98
C MET A 303 5.80 -7.62 -13.46
N VAL A 304 5.59 -7.53 -14.76
CA VAL A 304 4.53 -6.69 -15.37
C VAL A 304 3.40 -7.61 -15.77
N VAL A 305 2.18 -7.33 -15.30
CA VAL A 305 1.00 -8.15 -15.59
C VAL A 305 0.20 -7.51 -16.72
N PRO A 306 0.17 -8.13 -17.93
CA PRO A 306 -0.50 -7.56 -19.10
C PRO A 306 -1.98 -7.28 -18.84
N GLY A 307 -2.40 -6.06 -19.15
CA GLY A 307 -3.80 -5.63 -19.05
C GLY A 307 -4.38 -5.58 -17.64
N ALA A 308 -3.55 -5.70 -16.58
CA ALA A 308 -3.98 -5.45 -15.20
C ALA A 308 -4.04 -3.94 -14.92
N ASP A 309 -5.10 -3.48 -14.27
CA ASP A 309 -5.25 -2.11 -13.74
C ASP A 309 -4.64 -2.04 -12.32
N HIS A 310 -4.73 -0.87 -11.66
CA HIS A 310 -4.14 -0.61 -10.33
C HIS A 310 -4.53 -1.66 -9.30
N VAL A 311 -3.52 -2.28 -8.66
CA VAL A 311 -3.61 -3.39 -7.67
C VAL A 311 -4.45 -4.58 -8.12
N MET A 312 -4.57 -4.78 -9.44
CA MET A 312 -5.31 -5.90 -10.03
C MET A 312 -4.41 -7.02 -10.54
N SER A 313 -3.10 -6.96 -10.28
CA SER A 313 -2.12 -7.95 -10.74
C SER A 313 -2.47 -9.37 -10.26
N VAL A 314 -2.71 -9.53 -8.96
CA VAL A 314 -3.07 -10.81 -8.33
C VAL A 314 -4.46 -11.33 -8.77
N VAL A 315 -5.37 -10.44 -9.16
CA VAL A 315 -6.72 -10.81 -9.64
C VAL A 315 -6.67 -11.23 -11.10
N LYS A 316 -5.81 -10.57 -11.88
CA LYS A 316 -5.69 -10.78 -13.33
C LYS A 316 -4.99 -12.07 -13.67
N ASP A 317 -3.91 -12.37 -12.96
CA ASP A 317 -3.07 -13.56 -13.13
C ASP A 317 -2.65 -14.12 -11.75
N PRO A 318 -3.57 -14.76 -11.01
CA PRO A 318 -3.28 -15.24 -9.67
C PRO A 318 -2.21 -16.35 -9.64
N GLU A 319 -2.20 -17.23 -10.65
CA GLU A 319 -1.24 -18.33 -10.71
C GLU A 319 0.17 -17.80 -11.01
N GLY A 320 0.31 -16.93 -12.03
CA GLY A 320 1.58 -16.31 -12.38
C GLY A 320 2.10 -15.40 -11.28
N TYR A 321 1.21 -14.63 -10.61
CA TYR A 321 1.56 -13.77 -9.49
C TYR A 321 2.23 -14.55 -8.36
N TRP A 322 1.56 -15.59 -7.85
CA TRP A 322 2.08 -16.37 -6.72
C TRP A 322 3.28 -17.25 -7.11
N ALA A 323 3.31 -17.75 -8.34
CA ALA A 323 4.50 -18.46 -8.86
C ALA A 323 5.72 -17.53 -8.90
N LYS A 324 5.54 -16.24 -9.28
CA LYS A 324 6.62 -15.26 -9.29
C LYS A 324 7.08 -14.89 -7.89
N VAL A 325 6.14 -14.69 -6.95
CA VAL A 325 6.44 -14.43 -5.53
C VAL A 325 7.20 -15.61 -4.93
N GLU A 326 6.73 -16.84 -5.12
CA GLU A 326 7.40 -18.04 -4.62
C GLU A 326 8.81 -18.20 -5.21
N MET A 327 8.97 -18.03 -6.52
CA MET A 327 10.27 -18.09 -7.18
C MET A 327 11.24 -17.05 -6.61
N PHE A 328 10.78 -15.81 -6.42
CA PHE A 328 11.60 -14.76 -5.84
C PHE A 328 12.03 -15.10 -4.41
N LEU A 329 11.08 -15.48 -3.55
CA LEU A 329 11.38 -15.83 -2.16
C LEU A 329 12.32 -17.04 -2.05
N ARG A 330 12.18 -18.05 -2.91
CA ARG A 330 13.12 -19.18 -2.98
C ARG A 330 14.53 -18.77 -3.41
N ASN A 331 14.66 -17.78 -4.26
CA ASN A 331 15.98 -17.27 -4.66
C ASN A 331 16.65 -16.50 -3.52
N VAL A 332 15.87 -15.82 -2.68
CA VAL A 332 16.39 -15.12 -1.50
C VAL A 332 16.80 -16.11 -0.42
N ASP A 333 15.88 -16.99 -0.05
CA ASP A 333 16.10 -18.04 0.93
C ASP A 333 15.00 -19.11 0.76
N PRO A 334 15.35 -20.33 0.34
CA PRO A 334 14.38 -21.41 0.13
C PRO A 334 13.51 -21.74 1.33
N ASP A 335 14.04 -21.55 2.55
CA ASP A 335 13.35 -21.89 3.80
C ASP A 335 12.16 -20.95 4.07
N ILE A 336 12.15 -19.75 3.47
CA ILE A 336 11.03 -18.80 3.61
C ILE A 336 9.71 -19.43 3.14
N VAL A 337 9.73 -20.16 2.03
CA VAL A 337 8.53 -20.73 1.40
C VAL A 337 8.48 -22.26 1.50
N GLU A 338 9.25 -22.83 2.40
CA GLU A 338 9.13 -24.25 2.70
C GLU A 338 7.73 -24.53 3.26
N ARG A 339 7.00 -25.41 2.57
CA ARG A 339 5.68 -25.87 3.04
C ARG A 339 5.89 -26.85 4.18
N ARG A 340 5.72 -26.40 5.39
CA ARG A 340 5.66 -27.30 6.53
C ARG A 340 4.26 -27.88 6.56
N ALA A 341 4.15 -29.18 6.30
CA ALA A 341 2.89 -29.89 6.43
C ALA A 341 2.40 -29.75 7.88
N SER A 342 1.19 -29.21 8.09
CA SER A 342 0.47 -29.47 9.32
C SER A 342 0.34 -31.00 9.42
N GLU A 343 0.94 -31.60 10.43
CA GLU A 343 0.66 -32.98 10.75
C GLU A 343 -0.84 -33.08 11.01
N THR A 344 -1.57 -33.74 10.08
CA THR A 344 -3.00 -34.02 10.13
C THR A 344 -3.34 -34.99 11.24
#